data_c37b0557d61451eb26e2a9a5b27765f6
#
_entry.id   c37b0557d61451eb26e2a9a5b27765f6
#
_cell.length_a   1.000
_cell.length_b   1.000
_cell.length_c   1.000
_cell.angle_alpha   90.00
_cell.angle_beta   90.00
_cell.angle_gamma   90.00
#
_symmetry.space_group_name_H-M   'P 1'
#
loop_
_entity.id
_entity.type
_entity.pdbx_description
1 polymer ?
#
loop_
_entity_poly.entity_id
_entity_poly.type
_entity_poly.pdbx_seq_one_letter_code
_entity_poly.pdbx_strand_id
1 'polypeptide(L)'
;MAVVTNAVCTFCGCVCDDIELHTEGDRIIKTKRACALGSSWFLNHTAEALYPPALIDGQPATLEAAVEAAADFLVRADHPLIYGLSNVTCETQHEAVTLAERLGGVIDSHSSI
;
A
#
# COMPACT_ATOMS: atom_id res chain seq x y z
N MET A 1 -7.01 19.59 -14.84
CA MET A 1 -7.46 19.40 -13.44
C MET A 1 -8.38 18.19 -13.41
N ALA A 2 -8.08 17.17 -12.60
CA ALA A 2 -8.94 16.01 -12.40
C ALA A 2 -9.36 15.94 -10.91
N VAL A 3 -10.44 15.22 -10.63
CA VAL A 3 -10.92 14.96 -9.28
C VAL A 3 -11.01 13.46 -9.08
N VAL A 4 -10.30 12.96 -8.08
CA VAL A 4 -10.35 11.55 -7.65
C VAL A 4 -11.21 11.50 -6.39
N THR A 5 -12.26 10.72 -6.41
CA THR A 5 -13.14 10.49 -5.25
C THR A 5 -12.82 9.15 -4.60
N ASN A 6 -13.13 9.02 -3.32
CA ASN A 6 -12.91 7.81 -2.54
C ASN A 6 -11.43 7.37 -2.49
N ALA A 7 -10.52 8.34 -2.41
CA ALA A 7 -9.11 8.06 -2.19
C ALA A 7 -8.89 7.59 -0.75
N VAL A 8 -8.03 6.59 -0.60
CA VAL A 8 -7.70 6.01 0.71
C VAL A 8 -6.44 6.67 1.28
N CYS A 9 -6.50 7.09 2.53
CA CYS A 9 -5.35 7.62 3.27
C CYS A 9 -4.74 6.51 4.13
N THR A 10 -3.49 6.18 3.88
CA THR A 10 -2.74 5.16 4.62
C THR A 10 -1.71 5.75 5.59
N PHE A 11 -1.80 7.07 5.87
CA PHE A 11 -0.85 7.74 6.76
C PHE A 11 -0.91 7.24 8.21
N CYS A 12 -2.11 6.97 8.70
CA CYS A 12 -2.32 6.43 10.05
C CYS A 12 -3.33 5.27 10.02
N GLY A 13 -3.53 4.61 11.13
CA GLY A 13 -4.41 3.44 11.25
C GLY A 13 -5.91 3.70 11.03
N CYS A 14 -6.34 4.95 10.79
CA CYS A 14 -7.76 5.26 10.51
C CYS A 14 -8.20 4.81 9.11
N VAL A 15 -7.29 4.71 8.16
CA VAL A 15 -7.53 4.26 6.77
C VAL A 15 -8.79 4.91 6.16
N CYS A 16 -8.90 6.25 6.27
CA CYS A 16 -10.04 7.00 5.71
C CYS A 16 -10.11 6.79 4.19
N ASP A 17 -11.29 6.46 3.66
CA ASP A 17 -11.53 6.05 2.27
C ASP A 17 -12.50 6.97 1.50
N ASP A 18 -12.96 8.06 2.12
CA ASP A 18 -13.91 9.02 1.55
C ASP A 18 -13.25 10.32 1.08
N ILE A 19 -11.93 10.34 0.91
CA ILE A 19 -11.15 11.54 0.61
C ILE A 19 -11.31 11.91 -0.87
N GLU A 20 -11.50 13.21 -1.12
CA GLU A 20 -11.51 13.78 -2.45
C GLU A 20 -10.18 14.49 -2.73
N LEU A 21 -9.49 14.10 -3.81
CA LEU A 21 -8.24 14.68 -4.25
C LEU A 21 -8.43 15.45 -5.54
N HIS A 22 -7.91 16.68 -5.59
CA HIS A 22 -7.84 17.48 -6.81
C HIS A 22 -6.42 17.44 -7.35
N THR A 23 -6.27 17.09 -8.62
CA THR A 23 -4.96 16.94 -9.26
C THR A 23 -4.79 17.89 -10.43
N GLU A 24 -3.56 18.27 -10.67
CA GLU A 24 -3.12 19.04 -11.84
C GLU A 24 -1.84 18.37 -12.39
N GLY A 25 -1.98 17.68 -13.54
CA GLY A 25 -0.97 16.74 -13.98
C GLY A 25 -0.80 15.64 -12.92
N ASP A 26 0.43 15.36 -12.56
CA ASP A 26 0.79 14.34 -11.57
C ASP A 26 0.85 14.87 -10.12
N ARG A 27 0.38 16.11 -9.89
CA ARG A 27 0.38 16.74 -8.56
C ARG A 27 -1.01 16.78 -7.95
N ILE A 28 -1.10 16.42 -6.68
CA ILE A 28 -2.25 16.70 -5.83
C ILE A 28 -2.12 18.15 -5.35
N ILE A 29 -3.11 18.99 -5.66
CA ILE A 29 -3.10 20.42 -5.34
C ILE A 29 -4.08 20.78 -4.22
N LYS A 30 -5.05 19.90 -3.94
CA LYS A 30 -6.05 20.12 -2.89
C LYS A 30 -6.65 18.80 -2.45
N THR A 31 -6.97 18.71 -1.15
CA THR A 31 -7.70 17.61 -0.56
C THR A 31 -9.01 18.10 0.06
N LYS A 32 -10.04 17.25 0.09
CA LYS A 32 -11.26 17.45 0.88
C LYS A 32 -11.54 16.22 1.72
N ARG A 33 -12.15 16.41 2.87
CA ARG A 33 -12.47 15.36 3.86
C ARG A 33 -11.24 14.68 4.47
N ALA A 34 -10.03 15.15 4.19
CA ALA A 34 -8.82 14.72 4.87
C ALA A 34 -8.61 15.55 6.15
N CYS A 35 -8.14 14.91 7.22
CA CYS A 35 -7.65 15.64 8.40
C CYS A 35 -6.35 16.40 8.07
N ALA A 36 -5.88 17.26 8.98
CA ALA A 36 -4.68 18.06 8.76
C ALA A 36 -3.44 17.21 8.41
N LEU A 37 -3.26 16.07 9.09
CA LEU A 37 -2.13 15.17 8.85
C LEU A 37 -2.23 14.48 7.47
N GLY A 38 -3.39 13.91 7.14
CA GLY A 38 -3.63 13.29 5.83
C GLY A 38 -3.54 14.29 4.69
N SER A 39 -4.08 15.50 4.88
CA SER A 39 -3.95 16.58 3.88
C SER A 39 -2.49 16.94 3.62
N SER A 40 -1.71 17.14 4.68
CA SER A 40 -0.27 17.41 4.57
C SER A 40 0.47 16.27 3.86
N TRP A 41 0.13 15.01 4.21
CA TRP A 41 0.74 13.83 3.59
C TRP A 41 0.46 13.78 2.08
N PHE A 42 -0.79 13.92 1.65
CA PHE A 42 -1.14 13.92 0.22
C PHE A 42 -0.46 15.05 -0.56
N LEU A 43 -0.46 16.28 -0.01
CA LEU A 43 0.10 17.44 -0.70
C LEU A 43 1.64 17.39 -0.83
N ASN A 44 2.32 16.68 0.08
CA ASN A 44 3.78 16.57 0.08
C ASN A 44 4.31 15.33 -0.67
N HIS A 45 3.46 14.35 -0.99
CA HIS A 45 3.88 13.08 -1.63
C HIS A 45 3.58 13.03 -3.13
N THR A 46 3.40 14.17 -3.78
CA THR A 46 3.18 14.28 -5.23
C THR A 46 4.41 14.77 -5.99
N ALA A 47 5.56 14.70 -5.37
CA ALA A 47 6.83 14.93 -6.05
C ALA A 47 7.19 13.74 -6.95
N GLU A 48 8.08 13.97 -7.92
CA GLU A 48 8.64 12.92 -8.76
C GLU A 48 9.06 11.71 -7.94
N ALA A 49 8.78 10.52 -8.45
CA ALA A 49 9.16 9.27 -7.81
C ALA A 49 10.69 9.22 -7.64
N LEU A 50 11.16 9.51 -6.45
CA LEU A 50 12.59 9.47 -6.10
C LEU A 50 13.12 8.03 -5.95
N TYR A 51 12.21 7.06 -5.91
CA TYR A 51 12.51 5.67 -5.66
C TYR A 51 12.07 4.80 -6.83
N PRO A 52 12.80 3.73 -7.14
CA PRO A 52 12.36 2.75 -8.12
C PRO A 52 11.04 2.10 -7.68
N PRO A 53 10.22 1.61 -8.62
CA PRO A 53 8.92 1.00 -8.30
C PRO A 53 9.06 -0.23 -7.40
N ALA A 54 10.18 -0.94 -7.48
CA ALA A 54 10.49 -2.08 -6.63
C ALA A 54 11.99 -2.32 -6.52
N LEU A 55 12.39 -3.16 -5.56
CA LEU A 55 13.75 -3.65 -5.39
C LEU A 55 13.75 -5.17 -5.32
N ILE A 56 14.71 -5.83 -5.99
CA ILE A 56 15.04 -7.24 -5.82
C ILE A 56 16.50 -7.32 -5.36
N ASP A 57 16.76 -7.94 -4.22
CA ASP A 57 18.09 -8.02 -3.60
C ASP A 57 18.80 -6.65 -3.48
N GLY A 58 18.00 -5.60 -3.19
CA GLY A 58 18.48 -4.23 -3.06
C GLY A 58 18.77 -3.52 -4.39
N GLN A 59 18.51 -4.16 -5.53
CA GLN A 59 18.67 -3.56 -6.85
C GLN A 59 17.33 -3.10 -7.42
N PRO A 60 17.28 -1.95 -8.12
CA PRO A 60 16.08 -1.48 -8.80
C PRO A 60 15.51 -2.51 -9.77
N ALA A 61 14.20 -2.73 -9.70
CA ALA A 61 13.46 -3.67 -10.54
C ALA A 61 12.12 -3.07 -10.99
N THR A 62 11.52 -3.65 -12.02
CA THR A 62 10.14 -3.36 -12.39
C THR A 62 9.17 -3.99 -11.38
N LEU A 63 7.96 -3.47 -11.28
CA LEU A 63 6.96 -4.03 -10.39
C LEU A 63 6.62 -5.47 -10.77
N GLU A 64 6.48 -5.75 -12.07
CA GLU A 64 6.17 -7.08 -12.58
C GLU A 64 7.25 -8.10 -12.19
N ALA A 65 8.51 -7.77 -12.39
CA ALA A 65 9.62 -8.65 -12.02
C ALA A 65 9.67 -8.89 -10.51
N ALA A 66 9.38 -7.87 -9.70
CA ALA A 66 9.35 -7.99 -8.25
C ALA A 66 8.18 -8.85 -7.75
N VAL A 67 7.00 -8.73 -8.37
CA VAL A 67 5.83 -9.57 -8.04
C VAL A 67 6.12 -11.03 -8.40
N GLU A 68 6.71 -11.30 -9.56
CA GLU A 68 7.09 -12.64 -9.98
C GLU A 68 8.13 -13.27 -9.03
N ALA A 69 9.19 -12.52 -8.69
CA ALA A 69 10.20 -12.97 -7.74
C ALA A 69 9.61 -13.22 -6.34
N ALA A 70 8.70 -12.36 -5.87
CA ALA A 70 8.01 -12.54 -4.59
C ALA A 70 7.11 -13.78 -4.59
N ALA A 71 6.36 -14.03 -5.68
CA ALA A 71 5.53 -15.22 -5.83
C ALA A 71 6.37 -16.49 -5.79
N ASP A 72 7.48 -16.53 -6.52
CA ASP A 72 8.42 -17.65 -6.52
C ASP A 72 9.03 -17.91 -5.13
N PHE A 73 9.32 -16.84 -4.40
CA PHE A 73 9.86 -16.94 -3.05
C PHE A 73 8.83 -17.53 -2.07
N LEU A 74 7.60 -17.01 -2.12
CA LEU A 74 6.51 -17.45 -1.26
C LEU A 74 6.11 -18.91 -1.50
N VAL A 75 6.02 -19.34 -2.77
CA VAL A 75 5.66 -20.71 -3.13
C VAL A 75 6.71 -21.74 -2.65
N ARG A 76 7.98 -21.31 -2.56
CA ARG A 76 9.07 -22.18 -2.08
C ARG A 76 9.25 -22.17 -0.57
N ALA A 77 8.59 -21.27 0.15
CA ALA A 77 8.71 -21.16 1.59
C ALA A 77 7.90 -22.27 2.28
N ASP A 78 8.50 -22.95 3.26
CA ASP A 78 7.81 -23.99 4.04
C ASP A 78 6.73 -23.40 4.95
N HIS A 79 6.98 -22.23 5.54
CA HIS A 79 6.08 -21.53 6.45
C HIS A 79 6.14 -20.01 6.23
N PRO A 80 5.49 -19.49 5.16
CA PRO A 80 5.49 -18.06 4.91
C PRO A 80 4.70 -17.31 5.98
N LEU A 81 5.23 -16.16 6.40
CA LEU A 81 4.57 -15.23 7.31
C LEU A 81 4.06 -14.02 6.50
N ILE A 82 2.76 -13.77 6.59
CA ILE A 82 2.13 -12.53 6.13
C ILE A 82 1.97 -11.61 7.34
N TYR A 83 2.66 -10.48 7.36
CA TYR A 83 2.77 -9.62 8.55
C TYR A 83 2.48 -8.15 8.24
N GLY A 84 1.87 -7.44 9.20
CA GLY A 84 1.65 -6.00 9.15
C GLY A 84 0.17 -5.63 9.06
N LEU A 85 -0.28 -5.17 7.88
CA LEU A 85 -1.70 -4.95 7.51
C LEU A 85 -2.45 -3.89 8.32
N SER A 86 -1.77 -3.04 9.09
CA SER A 86 -2.44 -2.04 9.93
C SER A 86 -2.98 -0.84 9.15
N ASN A 87 -2.29 -0.44 8.08
CA ASN A 87 -2.58 0.75 7.31
C ASN A 87 -3.03 0.42 5.89
N VAL A 88 -3.85 -0.62 5.76
CA VAL A 88 -4.42 -1.07 4.48
C VAL A 88 -5.93 -1.18 4.59
N THR A 89 -6.62 -1.25 3.45
CA THR A 89 -8.07 -1.42 3.41
C THR A 89 -8.50 -2.83 3.83
N CYS A 90 -9.79 -2.99 4.17
CA CYS A 90 -10.35 -4.31 4.51
C CYS A 90 -10.22 -5.30 3.35
N GLU A 91 -10.35 -4.83 2.11
CA GLU A 91 -10.17 -5.66 0.91
C GLU A 91 -8.74 -6.21 0.84
N THR A 92 -7.74 -5.39 1.10
CA THR A 92 -6.34 -5.83 1.14
C THR A 92 -6.10 -6.84 2.26
N GLN A 93 -6.71 -6.65 3.44
CA GLN A 93 -6.63 -7.61 4.55
C GLN A 93 -7.24 -8.96 4.16
N HIS A 94 -8.40 -8.94 3.48
CA HIS A 94 -9.05 -10.14 2.97
C HIS A 94 -8.17 -10.91 1.97
N GLU A 95 -7.55 -10.20 1.02
CA GLU A 95 -6.61 -10.82 0.06
C GLU A 95 -5.37 -11.39 0.75
N ALA A 96 -4.87 -10.72 1.79
CA ALA A 96 -3.73 -11.22 2.57
C ALA A 96 -4.07 -12.51 3.33
N VAL A 97 -5.28 -12.61 3.91
CA VAL A 97 -5.77 -13.85 4.54
C VAL A 97 -5.88 -14.96 3.51
N THR A 98 -6.50 -14.68 2.36
CA THR A 98 -6.62 -15.63 1.25
C THR A 98 -5.26 -16.14 0.77
N LEU A 99 -4.27 -15.25 0.69
CA LEU A 99 -2.90 -15.60 0.31
C LEU A 99 -2.26 -16.53 1.35
N ALA A 100 -2.37 -16.19 2.65
CA ALA A 100 -1.85 -17.03 3.73
C ALA A 100 -2.47 -18.43 3.71
N GLU A 101 -3.79 -18.54 3.55
CA GLU A 101 -4.50 -19.82 3.46
C GLU A 101 -4.03 -20.67 2.27
N ARG A 102 -3.87 -20.05 1.08
CA ARG A 102 -3.41 -20.73 -0.13
C ARG A 102 -1.99 -21.28 -0.02
N LEU A 103 -1.14 -20.58 0.72
CA LEU A 103 0.26 -20.93 0.90
C LEU A 103 0.48 -21.86 2.12
N GLY A 104 -0.55 -22.12 2.92
CA GLY A 104 -0.37 -22.81 4.21
C GLY A 104 0.49 -22.03 5.19
N GLY A 105 0.51 -20.71 5.05
CA GLY A 105 1.29 -19.80 5.86
C GLY A 105 0.57 -19.33 7.12
N VAL A 106 1.21 -18.46 7.87
CA VAL A 106 0.64 -17.79 9.04
C VAL A 106 0.45 -16.30 8.76
N ILE A 107 -0.52 -15.71 9.44
CA ILE A 107 -0.81 -14.29 9.36
C ILE A 107 -0.73 -13.69 10.75
N ASP A 108 -0.13 -12.50 10.85
CA ASP A 108 -0.08 -11.75 12.09
C ASP A 108 -0.11 -10.25 11.83
N SER A 109 -0.65 -9.47 12.75
CA SER A 109 -0.65 -8.02 12.66
C SER A 109 0.46 -7.42 13.53
N HIS A 110 0.97 -6.24 13.16
CA HIS A 110 1.99 -5.55 13.95
C HIS A 110 1.48 -5.10 15.33
N SER A 111 0.18 -5.14 15.56
CA SER A 111 -0.47 -4.81 16.83
C SER A 111 -0.91 -6.03 17.63
N SER A 112 -0.61 -7.26 17.18
CA SER A 112 -0.85 -8.45 17.99
C SER A 112 0.17 -8.51 19.13
N ILE A 113 -0.29 -8.92 20.30
CA ILE A 113 0.48 -9.02 21.56
C ILE A 113 0.60 -10.49 21.96
#